data_ca67fbc5cb4f0462ef3bcff799425fb0
#
_entry.id   ca67fbc5cb4f0462ef3bcff799425fb0
#
_cell.length_a   1.000
_cell.length_b   1.000
_cell.length_c   1.000
_cell.angle_alpha   90.00
_cell.angle_beta   90.00
_cell.angle_gamma   90.00
#
_symmetry.space_group_name_H-M   'P 1'
#
loop_
_entity.id
_entity.type
_entity.pdbx_description
1 polymer ?
#
loop_
_entity_poly.entity_id
_entity_poly.type
_entity_poly.pdbx_seq_one_letter_code
_entity_poly.pdbx_strand_id
1 'polypeptide(L)'
;MKATLVSVVIPAYKQAEFLGEAIRSVLDQTYQHFEIVVISDASPDDTDAVVGSFDDARVNYIVHAVNQGLPATRNTGIRASKGDLVAFLDADDFFHPDKLRAHVEMLDARPDVGVTYNARFELNHSARSIRELWRPPTQVDLLDLVLGFPFAPSDMVSRRDWLFRVGLFDPSKGSAEDTDLPCRLALAGCTFADVGRALNYRRYHSGRGRKNLPGRLNDVRGALEAVFANPRCPARVLAIRDTALKHHVMVVASLALLQEETALAHDFLRDLVRIDPSVVEGRPCELVAFLMMESVADHRLDHELLLRRMFAQLPPDLAAVTTQLGWAVARGHLWKGLRAALWDRVEDGQVDIAKAAELGAELGHEFDQFLTSHLLNHAEEFGAQAASAALERLASCLRLVGGRSAAGRLKGCYQVTRAFEEYRGGDPARVPGLVARALANDPAYMTNRGVLAMLLRSIARIQPNRQPPPSAGSVPAG
;
A
#
# COMPACT_ATOMS: atom_id res chain seq x y z
N MET A 1 32.76 4.23 12.55
CA MET A 1 32.11 2.91 12.31
C MET A 1 32.31 2.57 10.83
N LYS A 2 32.49 1.29 10.47
CA LYS A 2 32.54 0.86 9.07
C LYS A 2 31.14 1.06 8.46
N ALA A 3 31.06 1.65 7.27
CA ALA A 3 29.77 1.82 6.58
C ALA A 3 29.15 0.44 6.30
N THR A 4 27.85 0.29 6.54
CA THR A 4 27.11 -0.96 6.36
C THR A 4 26.93 -1.26 4.87
N LEU A 5 27.44 -2.40 4.37
CA LEU A 5 27.30 -2.77 2.97
C LEU A 5 25.87 -3.27 2.68
N VAL A 6 25.25 -2.75 1.64
CA VAL A 6 23.94 -3.19 1.15
C VAL A 6 24.10 -3.96 -0.16
N SER A 7 23.58 -5.17 -0.25
CA SER A 7 23.47 -5.90 -1.51
C SER A 7 22.06 -5.73 -2.08
N VAL A 8 21.95 -5.19 -3.29
CA VAL A 8 20.66 -5.07 -3.99
C VAL A 8 20.54 -6.23 -4.97
N VAL A 9 19.56 -7.10 -4.73
CA VAL A 9 19.28 -8.29 -5.54
C VAL A 9 18.20 -7.99 -6.55
N ILE A 10 18.51 -8.14 -7.85
CA ILE A 10 17.62 -7.87 -8.99
C ILE A 10 17.41 -9.17 -9.77
N PRO A 11 16.30 -9.90 -9.56
CA PRO A 11 15.94 -11.04 -10.39
C PRO A 11 15.40 -10.57 -11.75
N ALA A 12 15.87 -11.13 -12.86
CA ALA A 12 15.49 -10.73 -14.21
C ALA A 12 15.03 -11.94 -15.05
N TYR A 13 13.80 -11.86 -15.58
CA TYR A 13 13.27 -12.81 -16.57
C TYR A 13 12.24 -12.12 -17.47
N LYS A 14 12.53 -11.94 -18.75
CA LYS A 14 11.68 -11.26 -19.74
C LYS A 14 11.35 -9.81 -19.37
N GLN A 15 12.34 -9.08 -18.83
CA GLN A 15 12.20 -7.71 -18.35
C GLN A 15 13.33 -6.79 -18.87
N ALA A 16 14.00 -7.15 -19.97
CA ALA A 16 15.11 -6.37 -20.53
C ALA A 16 14.72 -4.90 -20.80
N GLU A 17 13.45 -4.66 -21.17
CA GLU A 17 12.90 -3.30 -21.42
C GLU A 17 13.07 -2.37 -20.20
N PHE A 18 12.92 -2.89 -18.98
CA PHE A 18 12.90 -2.09 -17.74
C PHE A 18 14.19 -2.20 -16.94
N LEU A 19 14.92 -3.33 -17.08
CA LEU A 19 16.07 -3.67 -16.27
C LEU A 19 17.15 -2.57 -16.24
N GLY A 20 17.36 -1.88 -17.36
CA GLY A 20 18.33 -0.79 -17.42
C GLY A 20 17.96 0.40 -16.52
N GLU A 21 16.68 0.70 -16.36
CA GLU A 21 16.20 1.74 -15.44
C GLU A 21 16.31 1.27 -13.98
N ALA A 22 15.99 0.00 -13.71
CA ALA A 22 16.16 -0.59 -12.38
C ALA A 22 17.62 -0.48 -11.91
N ILE A 23 18.59 -0.91 -12.72
CA ILE A 23 20.03 -0.84 -12.37
C ILE A 23 20.45 0.62 -12.16
N ARG A 24 20.10 1.54 -13.07
CA ARG A 24 20.44 2.98 -12.92
C ARG A 24 19.89 3.55 -11.63
N SER A 25 18.66 3.23 -11.24
CA SER A 25 18.06 3.72 -10.00
C SER A 25 18.84 3.31 -8.74
N VAL A 26 19.55 2.18 -8.79
CA VAL A 26 20.43 1.75 -7.71
C VAL A 26 21.79 2.46 -7.80
N LEU A 27 22.35 2.62 -8.98
CA LEU A 27 23.61 3.36 -9.15
C LEU A 27 23.50 4.82 -8.72
N ASP A 28 22.31 5.41 -8.90
CA ASP A 28 21.99 6.81 -8.54
C ASP A 28 21.59 7.01 -7.07
N GLN A 29 21.70 5.98 -6.22
CA GLN A 29 21.40 6.10 -4.79
C GLN A 29 22.30 7.09 -4.08
N THR A 30 21.75 7.87 -3.13
CA THR A 30 22.52 8.80 -2.29
C THR A 30 23.43 8.07 -1.29
N TYR A 31 23.14 6.81 -0.97
CA TYR A 31 24.02 5.92 -0.19
C TYR A 31 24.89 5.10 -1.14
N GLN A 32 26.22 5.29 -1.12
CA GLN A 32 27.14 4.76 -2.13
C GLN A 32 27.81 3.43 -1.74
N HIS A 33 27.63 2.93 -0.50
CA HIS A 33 28.26 1.68 -0.05
C HIS A 33 27.35 0.49 -0.30
N PHE A 34 27.21 0.12 -1.56
CA PHE A 34 26.37 -1.00 -2.01
C PHE A 34 27.05 -1.80 -3.13
N GLU A 35 26.53 -3.01 -3.35
CA GLU A 35 26.71 -3.80 -4.56
C GLU A 35 25.36 -4.14 -5.18
N ILE A 36 25.33 -4.42 -6.48
CA ILE A 36 24.17 -4.91 -7.22
C ILE A 36 24.45 -6.33 -7.65
N VAL A 37 23.51 -7.23 -7.38
CA VAL A 37 23.58 -8.61 -7.85
C VAL A 37 22.38 -8.83 -8.77
N VAL A 38 22.63 -8.83 -10.08
CA VAL A 38 21.62 -9.12 -11.10
C VAL A 38 21.64 -10.60 -11.42
N ILE A 39 20.50 -11.25 -11.40
CA ILE A 39 20.40 -12.69 -11.73
C ILE A 39 19.46 -12.87 -12.90
N SER A 40 19.99 -13.28 -14.05
CA SER A 40 19.17 -13.72 -15.19
C SER A 40 18.70 -15.15 -14.95
N ASP A 41 17.40 -15.35 -14.89
CA ASP A 41 16.80 -16.69 -14.71
C ASP A 41 16.59 -17.38 -16.07
N ALA A 42 17.68 -17.54 -16.84
CA ALA A 42 17.66 -18.01 -18.22
C ALA A 42 16.71 -17.17 -19.10
N SER A 43 16.82 -15.83 -19.01
CA SER A 43 15.96 -14.93 -19.75
C SER A 43 16.22 -15.07 -21.26
N PRO A 44 15.16 -15.21 -22.10
CA PRO A 44 15.30 -15.36 -23.54
C PRO A 44 15.35 -14.03 -24.31
N ASP A 45 15.30 -12.88 -23.61
CA ASP A 45 15.35 -11.53 -24.17
C ASP A 45 16.76 -10.92 -24.04
N ASP A 46 16.90 -9.64 -24.36
CA ASP A 46 18.18 -8.93 -24.36
C ASP A 46 18.75 -8.59 -22.99
N THR A 47 18.35 -9.34 -21.93
CA THR A 47 18.84 -9.13 -20.54
C THR A 47 20.35 -9.06 -20.46
N ASP A 48 21.09 -9.99 -21.12
CA ASP A 48 22.56 -10.04 -21.13
C ASP A 48 23.16 -8.76 -21.71
N ALA A 49 22.62 -8.28 -22.84
CA ALA A 49 23.08 -7.05 -23.49
C ALA A 49 22.82 -5.81 -22.62
N VAL A 50 21.66 -5.77 -21.94
CA VAL A 50 21.35 -4.66 -21.03
C VAL A 50 22.32 -4.62 -19.88
N VAL A 51 22.58 -5.74 -19.17
CA VAL A 51 23.52 -5.77 -18.05
C VAL A 51 24.94 -5.48 -18.52
N GLY A 52 25.35 -6.04 -19.67
CA GLY A 52 26.68 -5.81 -20.26
C GLY A 52 26.94 -4.35 -20.69
N SER A 53 25.91 -3.52 -20.76
CA SER A 53 26.07 -2.08 -21.06
C SER A 53 26.50 -1.24 -19.86
N PHE A 54 26.53 -1.81 -18.66
CA PHE A 54 26.96 -1.13 -17.44
C PHE A 54 28.43 -1.46 -17.12
N ASP A 55 29.29 -0.45 -17.18
CA ASP A 55 30.70 -0.55 -16.78
C ASP A 55 30.88 0.03 -15.36
N ASP A 56 30.36 -0.71 -14.37
CA ASP A 56 30.49 -0.35 -12.95
C ASP A 56 30.85 -1.60 -12.14
N ALA A 57 31.98 -1.56 -11.44
CA ALA A 57 32.51 -2.70 -10.68
C ALA A 57 31.57 -3.18 -9.54
N ARG A 58 30.55 -2.40 -9.18
CA ARG A 58 29.55 -2.78 -8.19
C ARG A 58 28.46 -3.68 -8.78
N VAL A 59 28.35 -3.80 -10.10
CA VAL A 59 27.34 -4.64 -10.79
C VAL A 59 27.92 -6.04 -10.98
N ASN A 60 27.35 -7.01 -10.27
CA ASN A 60 27.67 -8.42 -10.39
C ASN A 60 26.55 -9.13 -11.16
N TYR A 61 26.88 -9.89 -12.19
CA TYR A 61 25.93 -10.60 -13.03
C TYR A 61 26.06 -12.11 -12.93
N ILE A 62 24.92 -12.79 -12.70
CA ILE A 62 24.84 -14.26 -12.60
C ILE A 62 23.76 -14.73 -13.58
N VAL A 63 24.05 -15.78 -14.34
CA VAL A 63 23.12 -16.37 -15.31
C VAL A 63 22.82 -17.80 -14.91
N HIS A 64 21.53 -18.15 -14.78
CA HIS A 64 21.10 -19.52 -14.60
C HIS A 64 21.08 -20.25 -15.95
N ALA A 65 21.45 -21.52 -15.93
CA ALA A 65 21.43 -22.35 -17.15
C ALA A 65 19.97 -22.67 -17.61
N VAL A 66 19.02 -22.71 -16.67
CA VAL A 66 17.59 -22.93 -16.90
C VAL A 66 16.79 -22.06 -15.96
N ASN A 67 15.54 -21.77 -16.33
CA ASN A 67 14.63 -21.01 -15.48
C ASN A 67 14.29 -21.82 -14.21
N GLN A 68 14.57 -21.23 -13.03
CA GLN A 68 14.37 -21.84 -11.72
C GLN A 68 13.21 -21.18 -10.94
N GLY A 69 12.65 -20.11 -11.47
CA GLY A 69 11.59 -19.32 -10.84
C GLY A 69 12.10 -18.25 -9.87
N LEU A 70 11.22 -17.28 -9.59
CA LEU A 70 11.53 -16.07 -8.85
C LEU A 70 12.12 -16.32 -7.45
N PRO A 71 11.58 -17.23 -6.60
CA PRO A 71 12.15 -17.50 -5.29
C PRO A 71 13.60 -18.06 -5.36
N ALA A 72 13.86 -18.99 -6.26
CA ALA A 72 15.18 -19.57 -6.45
C ALA A 72 16.18 -18.51 -6.95
N THR A 73 15.74 -17.65 -7.86
CA THR A 73 16.52 -16.54 -8.41
C THR A 73 16.90 -15.55 -7.33
N ARG A 74 15.95 -15.14 -6.47
CA ARG A 74 16.26 -14.28 -5.30
C ARG A 74 17.23 -14.99 -4.33
N ASN A 75 17.07 -16.29 -4.10
CA ASN A 75 17.98 -17.07 -3.25
C ASN A 75 19.40 -17.12 -3.78
N THR A 76 19.58 -17.24 -5.10
CA THR A 76 20.90 -17.15 -5.73
C THR A 76 21.53 -15.79 -5.44
N GLY A 77 20.76 -14.70 -5.59
CA GLY A 77 21.21 -13.35 -5.27
C GLY A 77 21.60 -13.17 -3.80
N ILE A 78 20.77 -13.66 -2.85
CA ILE A 78 21.07 -13.59 -1.40
C ILE A 78 22.36 -14.35 -1.06
N ARG A 79 22.56 -15.53 -1.65
CA ARG A 79 23.80 -16.32 -1.41
C ARG A 79 25.04 -15.65 -1.98
N ALA A 80 24.93 -14.98 -3.13
CA ALA A 80 26.02 -14.24 -3.74
C ALA A 80 26.29 -12.88 -3.06
N SER A 81 25.35 -12.37 -2.29
CA SER A 81 25.45 -11.09 -1.57
C SER A 81 26.56 -11.09 -0.52
N LYS A 82 27.33 -10.00 -0.48
CA LYS A 82 28.41 -9.75 0.50
C LYS A 82 28.00 -8.78 1.60
N GLY A 83 26.87 -8.05 1.39
CA GLY A 83 26.36 -7.05 2.32
C GLY A 83 25.80 -7.65 3.60
N ASP A 84 25.83 -6.86 4.67
CA ASP A 84 25.16 -7.16 5.94
C ASP A 84 23.63 -6.96 5.81
N LEU A 85 23.24 -6.13 4.85
CA LEU A 85 21.85 -5.85 4.48
C LEU A 85 21.57 -6.34 3.05
N VAL A 86 20.35 -6.83 2.82
CA VAL A 86 19.85 -7.21 1.50
C VAL A 86 18.58 -6.41 1.19
N ALA A 87 18.59 -5.71 0.07
CA ALA A 87 17.45 -5.08 -0.57
C ALA A 87 17.05 -5.91 -1.79
N PHE A 88 15.75 -5.92 -2.12
CA PHE A 88 15.25 -6.54 -3.34
C PHE A 88 14.71 -5.48 -4.27
N LEU A 89 14.90 -5.66 -5.58
CA LEU A 89 14.32 -4.80 -6.60
C LEU A 89 13.85 -5.66 -7.77
N ASP A 90 12.55 -5.67 -8.04
CA ASP A 90 12.02 -6.33 -9.23
C ASP A 90 12.50 -5.56 -10.49
N ALA A 91 12.86 -6.28 -11.54
CA ALA A 91 13.50 -5.70 -12.72
C ALA A 91 12.62 -4.70 -13.51
N ASP A 92 11.31 -4.70 -13.25
CA ASP A 92 10.32 -3.78 -13.84
C ASP A 92 10.01 -2.55 -12.97
N ASP A 93 10.63 -2.44 -11.77
CA ASP A 93 10.47 -1.35 -10.81
C ASP A 93 11.75 -0.51 -10.70
N PHE A 94 11.72 0.57 -9.93
CA PHE A 94 12.93 1.37 -9.64
C PHE A 94 12.84 2.06 -8.27
N PHE A 95 14.01 2.41 -7.72
CA PHE A 95 14.15 3.01 -6.41
C PHE A 95 14.12 4.54 -6.44
N HIS A 96 13.61 5.14 -5.36
CA HIS A 96 13.85 6.54 -5.06
C HIS A 96 15.33 6.73 -4.64
N PRO A 97 15.99 7.85 -5.00
CA PRO A 97 17.42 8.05 -4.70
C PRO A 97 17.83 7.90 -3.24
N ASP A 98 16.93 8.15 -2.30
CA ASP A 98 17.21 8.07 -0.86
C ASP A 98 16.90 6.71 -0.22
N LYS A 99 16.45 5.71 -1.00
CA LYS A 99 15.96 4.45 -0.43
C LYS A 99 17.00 3.77 0.45
N LEU A 100 18.16 3.47 -0.09
CA LEU A 100 19.19 2.75 0.67
C LEU A 100 19.63 3.52 1.91
N ARG A 101 19.79 4.85 1.80
CA ARG A 101 20.17 5.70 2.93
C ARG A 101 19.16 5.62 4.06
N ALA A 102 17.87 5.81 3.77
CA ALA A 102 16.82 5.83 4.78
C ALA A 102 16.69 4.48 5.51
N HIS A 103 16.81 3.35 4.78
CA HIS A 103 16.77 2.02 5.38
C HIS A 103 18.01 1.72 6.23
N VAL A 104 19.21 2.11 5.78
CA VAL A 104 20.46 1.94 6.54
C VAL A 104 20.39 2.76 7.84
N GLU A 105 20.02 4.04 7.77
CA GLU A 105 19.88 4.90 8.95
C GLU A 105 18.91 4.30 9.98
N MET A 106 17.76 3.77 9.54
CA MET A 106 16.79 3.12 10.42
C MET A 106 17.35 1.84 11.06
N LEU A 107 17.98 0.97 10.28
CA LEU A 107 18.54 -0.28 10.78
C LEU A 107 19.75 -0.06 11.70
N ASP A 108 20.58 0.94 11.43
CA ASP A 108 21.70 1.31 12.30
C ASP A 108 21.21 1.88 13.64
N ALA A 109 20.14 2.67 13.63
CA ALA A 109 19.51 3.23 14.83
C ALA A 109 18.70 2.20 15.64
N ARG A 110 18.22 1.12 15.00
CA ARG A 110 17.33 0.11 15.59
C ARG A 110 17.91 -1.31 15.43
N PRO A 111 18.88 -1.72 16.27
CA PRO A 111 19.46 -3.08 16.23
C PRO A 111 18.45 -4.20 16.49
N ASP A 112 17.33 -3.90 17.16
CA ASP A 112 16.21 -4.79 17.41
C ASP A 112 15.37 -5.11 16.17
N VAL A 113 15.47 -4.29 15.11
CA VAL A 113 14.73 -4.44 13.87
C VAL A 113 15.50 -5.34 12.90
N GLY A 114 14.82 -6.37 12.38
CA GLY A 114 15.38 -7.29 11.37
C GLY A 114 15.06 -6.89 9.94
N VAL A 115 13.90 -6.29 9.72
CA VAL A 115 13.41 -5.85 8.41
C VAL A 115 12.82 -4.45 8.50
N THR A 116 13.21 -3.59 7.58
CA THR A 116 12.55 -2.30 7.35
C THR A 116 11.77 -2.33 6.04
N TYR A 117 10.67 -1.59 5.98
CA TYR A 117 9.83 -1.47 4.78
C TYR A 117 9.42 -0.01 4.56
N ASN A 118 8.95 0.29 3.36
CA ASN A 118 8.58 1.65 2.96
C ASN A 118 7.29 1.66 2.14
N ALA A 119 6.68 2.83 2.04
CA ALA A 119 5.61 3.13 1.10
C ALA A 119 6.13 3.15 -0.36
N ARG A 120 5.24 2.99 -1.33
CA ARG A 120 5.59 3.01 -2.75
C ARG A 120 4.61 3.81 -3.57
N PHE A 121 5.11 4.38 -4.66
CA PHE A 121 4.28 4.92 -5.73
C PHE A 121 3.92 3.83 -6.73
N GLU A 122 2.64 3.68 -7.01
CA GLU A 122 2.16 2.89 -8.14
C GLU A 122 2.15 3.79 -9.38
N LEU A 123 2.87 3.39 -10.43
CA LEU A 123 2.98 4.16 -11.67
C LEU A 123 2.23 3.49 -12.82
N ASN A 124 1.91 4.27 -13.85
CA ASN A 124 1.46 3.69 -15.13
C ASN A 124 2.63 2.96 -15.83
N HIS A 125 2.30 2.19 -16.87
CA HIS A 125 3.30 1.42 -17.63
C HIS A 125 4.49 2.25 -18.10
N SER A 126 4.25 3.48 -18.57
CA SER A 126 5.31 4.39 -19.03
C SER A 126 6.09 5.08 -17.90
N ALA A 127 5.74 4.85 -16.63
CA ALA A 127 6.30 5.51 -15.45
C ALA A 127 6.23 7.04 -15.45
N ARG A 128 5.32 7.62 -16.25
CA ARG A 128 5.19 9.09 -16.40
C ARG A 128 4.14 9.72 -15.49
N SER A 129 3.26 8.90 -14.88
CA SER A 129 2.24 9.41 -13.96
C SER A 129 2.03 8.48 -12.77
N ILE A 130 1.85 9.08 -11.61
CA ILE A 130 1.49 8.39 -10.38
C ILE A 130 0.01 8.01 -10.46
N ARG A 131 -0.28 6.75 -10.19
CA ARG A 131 -1.64 6.21 -10.07
C ARG A 131 -2.12 6.26 -8.65
N GLU A 132 -1.25 5.90 -7.71
CA GLU A 132 -1.55 5.77 -6.30
C GLU A 132 -0.28 5.84 -5.46
N LEU A 133 -0.42 6.29 -4.22
CA LEU A 133 0.56 6.15 -3.16
C LEU A 133 0.07 5.04 -2.23
N TRP A 134 0.74 3.90 -2.26
CA TRP A 134 0.47 2.80 -1.33
C TRP A 134 1.31 2.99 -0.07
N ARG A 135 0.64 3.08 1.08
CA ARG A 135 1.31 3.09 2.39
C ARG A 135 0.92 1.85 3.18
N PRO A 136 1.90 1.05 3.61
CA PRO A 136 1.66 -0.02 4.56
C PRO A 136 1.28 0.55 5.95
N PRO A 137 0.71 -0.28 6.84
CA PRO A 137 0.57 0.09 8.25
C PRO A 137 1.94 0.47 8.86
N THR A 138 1.95 1.48 9.74
CA THR A 138 3.19 1.93 10.42
C THR A 138 3.80 0.87 11.35
N GLN A 139 2.99 -0.10 11.76
CA GLN A 139 3.41 -1.30 12.48
C GLN A 139 2.79 -2.50 11.80
N VAL A 140 3.63 -3.41 11.34
CA VAL A 140 3.22 -4.66 10.69
C VAL A 140 3.59 -5.81 11.61
N ASP A 141 2.62 -6.68 11.86
CA ASP A 141 2.82 -7.94 12.57
C ASP A 141 2.30 -9.14 11.77
N LEU A 142 2.30 -10.32 12.38
CA LEU A 142 1.84 -11.54 11.71
C LEU A 142 0.35 -11.47 11.30
N LEU A 143 -0.48 -10.72 12.02
CA LEU A 143 -1.90 -10.56 11.68
C LEU A 143 -2.06 -9.83 10.33
N ASP A 144 -1.32 -8.74 10.14
CA ASP A 144 -1.34 -7.97 8.90
C ASP A 144 -0.81 -8.80 7.73
N LEU A 145 0.25 -9.58 7.97
CA LEU A 145 0.90 -10.41 6.94
C LEU A 145 0.02 -11.55 6.43
N VAL A 146 -0.81 -12.17 7.28
CA VAL A 146 -1.74 -13.23 6.84
C VAL A 146 -2.99 -12.69 6.17
N LEU A 147 -3.41 -11.45 6.47
CA LEU A 147 -4.56 -10.78 5.87
C LEU A 147 -4.28 -10.23 4.47
N GLY A 148 -3.01 -9.98 4.12
CA GLY A 148 -2.67 -9.41 2.82
C GLY A 148 -1.17 -9.19 2.65
N PHE A 149 -0.83 -8.32 1.68
CA PHE A 149 0.55 -7.97 1.36
C PHE A 149 0.82 -6.52 1.77
N PRO A 150 1.16 -6.24 3.04
CA PRO A 150 1.39 -4.87 3.47
C PRO A 150 2.58 -4.23 2.73
N PHE A 151 3.55 -5.02 2.30
CA PHE A 151 4.69 -4.60 1.49
C PHE A 151 5.19 -5.73 0.59
N ALA A 152 5.70 -5.40 -0.59
CA ALA A 152 6.35 -6.34 -1.51
C ALA A 152 7.84 -6.50 -1.17
N PRO A 153 8.53 -7.55 -1.68
CA PRO A 153 9.98 -7.66 -1.52
C PRO A 153 10.75 -6.41 -1.96
N SER A 154 10.34 -5.75 -3.04
CA SER A 154 10.96 -4.49 -3.48
C SER A 154 10.79 -3.32 -2.50
N ASP A 155 9.85 -3.39 -1.57
CA ASP A 155 9.64 -2.36 -0.55
C ASP A 155 10.53 -2.58 0.70
N MET A 156 11.13 -3.77 0.87
CA MET A 156 11.84 -4.14 2.09
C MET A 156 13.36 -4.12 1.95
N VAL A 157 14.03 -3.90 3.10
CA VAL A 157 15.45 -4.17 3.31
C VAL A 157 15.58 -5.00 4.58
N SER A 158 16.29 -6.13 4.49
CA SER A 158 16.46 -7.08 5.58
C SER A 158 17.91 -7.18 6.02
N ARG A 159 18.14 -7.40 7.31
CA ARG A 159 19.44 -7.94 7.73
C ARG A 159 19.61 -9.33 7.11
N ARG A 160 20.75 -9.56 6.51
CA ARG A 160 21.02 -10.78 5.76
C ARG A 160 20.92 -12.04 6.61
N ASP A 161 21.34 -12.00 7.88
CA ASP A 161 21.29 -13.13 8.81
C ASP A 161 19.86 -13.61 9.10
N TRP A 162 18.86 -12.71 9.12
CA TRP A 162 17.45 -13.07 9.27
C TRP A 162 16.95 -13.92 8.11
N LEU A 163 17.36 -13.62 6.86
CA LEU A 163 16.99 -14.39 5.69
C LEU A 163 17.54 -15.83 5.78
N PHE A 164 18.79 -15.99 6.19
CA PHE A 164 19.38 -17.32 6.40
C PHE A 164 18.75 -18.07 7.56
N ARG A 165 18.44 -17.37 8.66
CA ARG A 165 17.81 -17.97 9.85
C ARG A 165 16.46 -18.63 9.55
N VAL A 166 15.68 -18.07 8.62
CA VAL A 166 14.37 -18.64 8.23
C VAL A 166 14.43 -19.53 6.99
N GLY A 167 15.61 -19.78 6.43
CA GLY A 167 15.81 -20.70 5.31
C GLY A 167 15.60 -20.10 3.92
N LEU A 168 15.67 -18.77 3.80
CA LEU A 168 15.51 -18.01 2.55
C LEU A 168 14.09 -18.11 1.98
N PHE A 169 13.88 -17.76 0.71
CA PHE A 169 12.61 -18.00 0.01
C PHE A 169 12.38 -19.49 -0.24
N ASP A 170 11.16 -19.97 -0.13
CA ASP A 170 10.79 -21.35 -0.44
C ASP A 170 10.50 -21.48 -1.96
N PRO A 171 11.34 -22.23 -2.72
CA PRO A 171 11.12 -22.42 -4.17
C PRO A 171 9.80 -23.13 -4.52
N SER A 172 9.20 -23.87 -3.58
CA SER A 172 7.91 -24.52 -3.78
C SER A 172 6.72 -23.56 -3.72
N LYS A 173 6.93 -22.32 -3.27
CA LYS A 173 5.93 -21.26 -3.10
C LYS A 173 6.07 -20.18 -4.17
N GLY A 174 6.19 -20.59 -5.43
CA GLY A 174 6.52 -19.70 -6.55
C GLY A 174 5.62 -18.48 -6.75
N SER A 175 4.37 -18.55 -6.29
CA SER A 175 3.39 -17.45 -6.40
C SER A 175 2.95 -16.86 -5.06
N ALA A 176 3.59 -17.26 -3.95
CA ALA A 176 3.28 -16.81 -2.59
C ALA A 176 4.53 -16.55 -1.76
N GLU A 177 5.67 -16.36 -2.40
CA GLU A 177 6.95 -16.11 -1.75
C GLU A 177 6.96 -14.81 -0.95
N ASP A 178 6.18 -13.84 -1.39
CA ASP A 178 5.96 -12.53 -0.76
C ASP A 178 5.04 -12.58 0.47
N THR A 179 4.24 -13.63 0.62
CA THR A 179 3.47 -13.96 1.83
C THR A 179 4.27 -14.85 2.77
N ASP A 180 4.86 -15.92 2.23
CA ASP A 180 5.53 -16.96 2.99
C ASP A 180 6.74 -16.44 3.78
N LEU A 181 7.68 -15.74 3.13
CA LEU A 181 8.91 -15.28 3.76
C LEU A 181 8.65 -14.31 4.93
N PRO A 182 7.84 -13.23 4.78
CA PRO A 182 7.54 -12.33 5.90
C PRO A 182 6.84 -13.02 7.07
N CYS A 183 5.93 -13.97 6.80
CA CYS A 183 5.27 -14.74 7.85
C CYS A 183 6.27 -15.61 8.63
N ARG A 184 7.21 -16.28 7.95
CA ARG A 184 8.27 -17.06 8.61
C ARG A 184 9.23 -16.18 9.42
N LEU A 185 9.55 -14.99 8.93
CA LEU A 185 10.31 -13.98 9.68
C LEU A 185 9.58 -13.57 10.95
N ALA A 186 8.29 -13.23 10.87
CA ALA A 186 7.47 -12.85 12.02
C ALA A 186 7.37 -13.99 13.05
N LEU A 187 7.12 -15.23 12.61
CA LEU A 187 7.08 -16.42 13.47
C LEU A 187 8.44 -16.72 14.15
N ALA A 188 9.53 -16.35 13.51
CA ALA A 188 10.87 -16.47 14.08
C ALA A 188 11.20 -15.35 15.08
N GLY A 189 10.31 -14.36 15.29
CA GLY A 189 10.48 -13.22 16.18
C GLY A 189 11.21 -12.03 15.54
N CYS A 190 11.29 -11.97 14.20
CA CYS A 190 11.79 -10.80 13.51
C CYS A 190 10.84 -9.62 13.70
N THR A 191 11.38 -8.45 14.01
CA THR A 191 10.62 -7.20 14.10
C THR A 191 10.72 -6.41 12.80
N PHE A 192 9.62 -5.73 12.46
CA PHE A 192 9.49 -4.91 11.25
C PHE A 192 9.35 -3.45 11.63
N ALA A 193 9.89 -2.53 10.82
CA ALA A 193 9.74 -1.10 11.02
C ALA A 193 9.48 -0.37 9.71
N ASP A 194 8.51 0.56 9.72
CA ASP A 194 8.23 1.44 8.59
C ASP A 194 9.23 2.61 8.58
N VAL A 195 9.81 2.86 7.40
CA VAL A 195 10.69 4.03 7.18
C VAL A 195 9.89 5.33 7.07
N GLY A 196 8.56 5.25 6.90
CA GLY A 196 7.65 6.39 6.87
C GLY A 196 7.69 7.23 5.58
N ARG A 197 8.38 6.78 4.52
CA ARG A 197 8.54 7.48 3.24
C ARG A 197 8.20 6.57 2.07
N ALA A 198 7.78 7.17 0.94
CA ALA A 198 7.62 6.44 -0.32
C ALA A 198 8.96 6.41 -1.06
N LEU A 199 9.60 5.23 -1.07
CA LEU A 199 10.97 5.05 -1.56
C LEU A 199 11.08 4.04 -2.69
N ASN A 200 9.93 3.61 -3.23
CA ASN A 200 9.85 2.66 -4.32
C ASN A 200 8.86 3.13 -5.38
N TYR A 201 9.18 2.90 -6.65
CA TYR A 201 8.31 3.15 -7.77
C TYR A 201 7.97 1.82 -8.44
N ARG A 202 6.72 1.40 -8.28
CA ARG A 202 6.20 0.15 -8.84
C ARG A 202 5.47 0.42 -10.14
N ARG A 203 5.92 -0.24 -11.20
CA ARG A 203 5.32 -0.10 -12.53
C ARG A 203 4.13 -1.07 -12.69
N TYR A 204 3.00 -0.54 -13.14
CA TYR A 204 1.84 -1.35 -13.46
C TYR A 204 1.79 -1.67 -14.95
N HIS A 205 1.82 -2.96 -15.29
CA HIS A 205 1.67 -3.44 -16.67
C HIS A 205 0.83 -4.71 -16.75
N SER A 206 0.27 -4.99 -17.93
CA SER A 206 -0.70 -6.07 -18.14
C SER A 206 -0.15 -7.49 -17.95
N GLY A 207 1.18 -7.67 -17.93
CA GLY A 207 1.84 -8.96 -17.76
C GLY A 207 2.03 -9.40 -16.30
N ARG A 208 1.76 -8.52 -15.32
CA ARG A 208 2.07 -8.75 -13.91
C ARG A 208 1.00 -9.64 -13.24
N GLY A 209 1.44 -10.71 -12.56
CA GLY A 209 0.61 -11.47 -11.60
C GLY A 209 -0.53 -12.32 -12.15
N ARG A 210 -0.66 -12.46 -13.47
CA ARG A 210 -1.87 -13.05 -14.10
C ARG A 210 -1.78 -14.51 -14.52
N LYS A 211 -0.69 -15.22 -14.23
CA LYS A 211 -0.51 -16.61 -14.70
C LYS A 211 -0.77 -17.61 -13.58
N ASN A 212 -1.34 -18.77 -13.94
CA ASN A 212 -1.55 -19.93 -13.06
C ASN A 212 -2.30 -19.59 -11.74
N LEU A 213 -3.53 -19.10 -11.83
CA LEU A 213 -4.36 -18.75 -10.67
C LEU A 213 -4.59 -19.92 -9.69
N PRO A 214 -4.85 -21.18 -10.15
CA PRO A 214 -4.95 -22.32 -9.24
C PRO A 214 -3.66 -22.57 -8.45
N GLY A 215 -2.52 -22.53 -9.13
CA GLY A 215 -1.21 -22.65 -8.47
C GLY A 215 -0.99 -21.56 -7.44
N ARG A 216 -1.31 -20.30 -7.77
CA ARG A 216 -1.22 -19.18 -6.84
C ARG A 216 -2.08 -19.41 -5.59
N LEU A 217 -3.33 -19.80 -5.73
CA LEU A 217 -4.20 -20.08 -4.59
C LEU A 217 -3.66 -21.22 -3.73
N ASN A 218 -3.17 -22.30 -4.36
CA ASN A 218 -2.59 -23.44 -3.66
C ASN A 218 -1.31 -23.03 -2.90
N ASP A 219 -0.43 -22.23 -3.51
CA ASP A 219 0.80 -21.72 -2.86
C ASP A 219 0.46 -20.84 -1.65
N VAL A 220 -0.49 -19.91 -1.79
CA VAL A 220 -0.94 -19.05 -0.70
C VAL A 220 -1.62 -19.86 0.40
N ARG A 221 -2.53 -20.78 0.08
CA ARG A 221 -3.13 -21.70 1.06
C ARG A 221 -2.06 -22.47 1.82
N GLY A 222 -1.10 -23.05 1.11
CA GLY A 222 -0.01 -23.80 1.72
C GLY A 222 0.88 -22.94 2.62
N ALA A 223 1.12 -21.67 2.26
CA ALA A 223 1.86 -20.73 3.11
C ALA A 223 1.07 -20.40 4.38
N LEU A 224 -0.21 -20.05 4.26
CA LEU A 224 -1.09 -19.74 5.40
C LEU A 224 -1.29 -20.95 6.32
N GLU A 225 -1.52 -22.15 5.77
CA GLU A 225 -1.64 -23.37 6.57
C GLU A 225 -0.37 -23.67 7.36
N ALA A 226 0.82 -23.44 6.77
CA ALA A 226 2.07 -23.57 7.50
C ALA A 226 2.19 -22.56 8.67
N VAL A 227 1.65 -21.33 8.50
CA VAL A 227 1.55 -20.35 9.59
C VAL A 227 0.61 -20.85 10.68
N PHE A 228 -0.61 -21.26 10.32
CA PHE A 228 -1.63 -21.68 11.29
C PHE A 228 -1.28 -22.97 12.01
N ALA A 229 -0.54 -23.88 11.38
CA ALA A 229 -0.03 -25.11 11.99
C ALA A 229 1.21 -24.87 12.90
N ASN A 230 1.82 -23.69 12.83
CA ASN A 230 3.04 -23.42 13.58
C ASN A 230 2.72 -23.25 15.07
N PRO A 231 3.41 -23.97 16.01
CA PRO A 231 3.15 -23.85 17.46
C PRO A 231 3.38 -22.43 18.02
N ARG A 232 4.11 -21.56 17.31
CA ARG A 232 4.32 -20.15 17.68
C ARG A 232 3.25 -19.22 17.15
N CYS A 233 2.27 -19.72 16.38
CA CYS A 233 1.20 -18.88 15.83
C CYS A 233 0.32 -18.35 16.99
N PRO A 234 0.20 -17.02 17.14
CA PRO A 234 -0.62 -16.44 18.20
C PRO A 234 -2.11 -16.79 18.03
N ALA A 235 -2.82 -17.00 19.16
CA ALA A 235 -4.26 -17.34 19.15
C ALA A 235 -5.09 -16.30 18.37
N ARG A 236 -4.75 -15.00 18.42
CA ARG A 236 -5.43 -13.93 17.67
C ARG A 236 -5.30 -14.10 16.15
N VAL A 237 -4.18 -14.68 15.68
CA VAL A 237 -3.94 -14.96 14.25
C VAL A 237 -4.69 -16.21 13.84
N LEU A 238 -4.73 -17.24 14.69
CA LEU A 238 -5.54 -18.44 14.45
C LEU A 238 -7.04 -18.11 14.34
N ALA A 239 -7.52 -17.15 15.12
CA ALA A 239 -8.94 -16.75 15.12
C ALA A 239 -9.41 -16.12 13.80
N ILE A 240 -8.50 -15.63 12.95
CA ILE A 240 -8.86 -14.99 11.67
C ILE A 240 -8.52 -15.85 10.44
N ARG A 241 -8.28 -17.16 10.64
CA ARG A 241 -7.90 -18.08 9.57
C ARG A 241 -8.85 -18.03 8.37
N ASP A 242 -10.15 -18.12 8.62
CA ASP A 242 -11.15 -18.11 7.56
C ASP A 242 -11.23 -16.73 6.86
N THR A 243 -11.08 -15.66 7.61
CA THR A 243 -11.00 -14.28 7.05
C THR A 243 -9.81 -14.13 6.12
N ALA A 244 -8.63 -14.64 6.51
CA ALA A 244 -7.44 -14.61 5.67
C ALA A 244 -7.63 -15.43 4.38
N LEU A 245 -8.13 -16.66 4.49
CA LEU A 245 -8.42 -17.51 3.34
C LEU A 245 -9.47 -16.88 2.41
N LYS A 246 -10.56 -16.33 2.98
CA LYS A 246 -11.59 -15.60 2.24
C LYS A 246 -10.99 -14.49 1.37
N HIS A 247 -10.16 -13.65 1.95
CA HIS A 247 -9.53 -12.53 1.21
C HIS A 247 -8.74 -13.03 0.00
N HIS A 248 -7.89 -14.03 0.17
CA HIS A 248 -7.08 -14.56 -0.93
C HIS A 248 -7.90 -15.29 -2.01
N VAL A 249 -8.96 -16.00 -1.62
CA VAL A 249 -9.89 -16.63 -2.58
C VAL A 249 -10.62 -15.54 -3.38
N MET A 250 -11.03 -14.44 -2.75
CA MET A 250 -11.70 -13.34 -3.41
C MET A 250 -10.79 -12.67 -4.45
N VAL A 251 -9.49 -12.49 -4.14
CA VAL A 251 -8.49 -11.97 -5.09
C VAL A 251 -8.35 -12.87 -6.32
N VAL A 252 -8.21 -14.19 -6.15
CA VAL A 252 -8.06 -15.08 -7.32
C VAL A 252 -9.37 -15.25 -8.10
N ALA A 253 -10.53 -15.18 -7.44
CA ALA A 253 -11.84 -15.19 -8.11
C ALA A 253 -12.01 -13.95 -9.00
N SER A 254 -11.65 -12.75 -8.50
CA SER A 254 -11.71 -11.53 -9.29
C SER A 254 -10.75 -11.56 -10.49
N LEU A 255 -9.54 -12.08 -10.30
CA LEU A 255 -8.56 -12.26 -11.38
C LEU A 255 -9.06 -13.25 -12.43
N ALA A 256 -9.72 -14.36 -12.05
CA ALA A 256 -10.31 -15.31 -12.97
C ALA A 256 -11.44 -14.67 -13.80
N LEU A 257 -12.31 -13.87 -13.18
CA LEU A 257 -13.33 -13.08 -13.86
C LEU A 257 -12.73 -12.07 -14.85
N LEU A 258 -11.64 -11.37 -14.47
CA LEU A 258 -10.94 -10.43 -15.33
C LEU A 258 -10.25 -11.10 -16.54
N GLN A 259 -9.84 -12.38 -16.39
CA GLN A 259 -9.19 -13.17 -17.45
C GLN A 259 -10.20 -13.96 -18.30
N GLU A 260 -11.49 -13.84 -17.99
CA GLU A 260 -12.57 -14.58 -18.64
C GLU A 260 -12.45 -16.12 -18.49
N GLU A 261 -11.78 -16.55 -17.41
CA GLU A 261 -11.65 -17.96 -17.01
C GLU A 261 -12.89 -18.41 -16.22
N THR A 262 -14.06 -18.39 -16.88
CA THR A 262 -15.39 -18.52 -16.24
C THR A 262 -15.54 -19.76 -15.37
N ALA A 263 -15.08 -20.94 -15.83
CA ALA A 263 -15.18 -22.17 -15.05
C ALA A 263 -14.38 -22.08 -13.74
N LEU A 264 -13.16 -21.54 -13.82
CA LEU A 264 -12.29 -21.35 -12.68
C LEU A 264 -12.84 -20.28 -11.70
N ALA A 265 -13.41 -19.19 -12.25
CA ALA A 265 -14.09 -18.19 -11.44
C ALA A 265 -15.27 -18.78 -10.66
N HIS A 266 -16.07 -19.65 -11.28
CA HIS A 266 -17.18 -20.36 -10.61
C HIS A 266 -16.69 -21.21 -9.45
N ASP A 267 -15.59 -21.95 -9.63
CA ASP A 267 -15.06 -22.80 -8.57
C ASP A 267 -14.55 -21.96 -7.39
N PHE A 268 -13.81 -20.86 -7.67
CA PHE A 268 -13.35 -19.96 -6.62
C PHE A 268 -14.48 -19.22 -5.90
N LEU A 269 -15.52 -18.79 -6.64
CA LEU A 269 -16.69 -18.13 -6.03
C LEU A 269 -17.49 -19.09 -5.15
N ARG A 270 -17.65 -20.38 -5.54
CA ARG A 270 -18.26 -21.39 -4.67
C ARG A 270 -17.43 -21.67 -3.42
N ASP A 271 -16.10 -21.74 -3.56
CA ASP A 271 -15.20 -21.85 -2.41
C ASP A 271 -15.34 -20.65 -1.48
N LEU A 272 -15.39 -19.42 -2.03
CA LEU A 272 -15.58 -18.19 -1.28
C LEU A 272 -16.87 -18.22 -0.44
N VAL A 273 -18.00 -18.56 -1.06
CA VAL A 273 -19.32 -18.68 -0.38
C VAL A 273 -19.31 -19.80 0.67
N ARG A 274 -18.56 -20.89 0.44
CA ARG A 274 -18.41 -21.97 1.44
C ARG A 274 -17.62 -21.52 2.66
N ILE A 275 -16.58 -20.68 2.47
CA ILE A 275 -15.78 -20.13 3.58
C ILE A 275 -16.59 -19.12 4.36
N ASP A 276 -17.28 -18.20 3.69
CA ASP A 276 -18.08 -17.15 4.31
C ASP A 276 -19.32 -16.84 3.44
N PRO A 277 -20.48 -17.40 3.78
CA PRO A 277 -21.72 -17.11 3.05
C PRO A 277 -22.12 -15.64 3.07
N SER A 278 -21.72 -14.88 4.10
CA SER A 278 -22.10 -13.47 4.25
C SER A 278 -21.48 -12.56 3.18
N VAL A 279 -20.46 -13.04 2.45
CA VAL A 279 -19.78 -12.29 1.40
C VAL A 279 -20.71 -11.84 0.26
N VAL A 280 -21.82 -12.55 0.08
CA VAL A 280 -22.87 -12.25 -0.92
C VAL A 280 -24.13 -11.62 -0.31
N GLU A 281 -24.15 -11.39 1.00
CA GLU A 281 -25.27 -10.79 1.73
C GLU A 281 -25.12 -9.28 1.83
N GLY A 282 -26.25 -8.58 1.97
CA GLY A 282 -26.29 -7.13 2.09
C GLY A 282 -26.34 -6.37 0.76
N ARG A 283 -26.41 -5.03 0.86
CA ARG A 283 -26.44 -4.13 -0.32
C ARG A 283 -25.69 -2.84 0.00
N PRO A 284 -24.47 -2.65 -0.54
CA PRO A 284 -23.74 -3.64 -1.34
C PRO A 284 -23.28 -4.82 -0.50
N CYS A 285 -23.13 -6.00 -1.10
CA CYS A 285 -22.43 -7.11 -0.48
C CYS A 285 -20.90 -6.96 -0.66
N GLU A 286 -20.13 -7.67 0.18
CA GLU A 286 -18.66 -7.58 0.18
C GLU A 286 -18.06 -7.95 -1.18
N LEU A 287 -18.55 -9.00 -1.83
CA LEU A 287 -18.11 -9.41 -3.16
C LEU A 287 -18.29 -8.28 -4.19
N VAL A 288 -19.44 -7.63 -4.23
CA VAL A 288 -19.71 -6.53 -5.18
C VAL A 288 -18.79 -5.35 -4.94
N ALA A 289 -18.58 -4.97 -3.68
CA ALA A 289 -17.68 -3.89 -3.34
C ALA A 289 -16.23 -4.22 -3.76
N PHE A 290 -15.80 -5.48 -3.58
CA PHE A 290 -14.48 -5.94 -3.99
C PHE A 290 -14.31 -5.93 -5.52
N LEU A 291 -15.26 -6.50 -6.28
CA LEU A 291 -15.22 -6.50 -7.74
C LEU A 291 -15.22 -5.08 -8.33
N MET A 292 -15.97 -4.16 -7.72
CA MET A 292 -15.95 -2.74 -8.09
C MET A 292 -14.55 -2.15 -7.90
N MET A 293 -13.87 -2.39 -6.77
CA MET A 293 -12.52 -1.89 -6.52
C MET A 293 -11.51 -2.46 -7.51
N GLU A 294 -11.60 -3.75 -7.86
CA GLU A 294 -10.76 -4.39 -8.88
C GLU A 294 -10.97 -3.77 -10.27
N SER A 295 -12.21 -3.42 -10.63
CA SER A 295 -12.53 -2.82 -11.93
C SER A 295 -11.92 -1.42 -12.11
N VAL A 296 -11.71 -0.68 -11.03
CA VAL A 296 -11.11 0.66 -11.04
C VAL A 296 -9.60 0.64 -10.74
N ALA A 297 -9.01 -0.53 -10.58
CA ALA A 297 -7.58 -0.66 -10.31
C ALA A 297 -6.71 -0.11 -11.43
N ASP A 298 -7.09 -0.24 -12.69
CA ASP A 298 -6.44 0.41 -13.84
C ASP A 298 -7.31 1.55 -14.40
N HIS A 299 -6.89 2.78 -14.17
CA HIS A 299 -7.63 3.98 -14.59
C HIS A 299 -7.81 4.12 -16.12
N ARG A 300 -6.97 3.43 -16.93
CA ARG A 300 -7.04 3.45 -18.40
C ARG A 300 -8.14 2.55 -18.94
N LEU A 301 -8.61 1.61 -18.15
CA LEU A 301 -9.62 0.67 -18.57
C LEU A 301 -11.02 1.26 -18.34
N ASP A 302 -11.93 0.88 -19.21
CA ASP A 302 -13.36 1.13 -19.01
C ASP A 302 -13.88 0.20 -17.90
N HIS A 303 -14.01 0.75 -16.70
CA HIS A 303 -14.42 -0.01 -15.52
C HIS A 303 -15.86 -0.51 -15.64
N GLU A 304 -16.75 0.24 -16.31
CA GLU A 304 -18.14 -0.19 -16.53
C GLU A 304 -18.17 -1.43 -17.42
N LEU A 305 -17.41 -1.43 -18.53
CA LEU A 305 -17.30 -2.58 -19.41
C LEU A 305 -16.71 -3.79 -18.66
N LEU A 306 -15.66 -3.58 -17.83
CA LEU A 306 -15.06 -4.63 -17.03
C LEU A 306 -16.06 -5.22 -16.03
N LEU A 307 -16.77 -4.39 -15.27
CA LEU A 307 -17.80 -4.86 -14.33
C LEU A 307 -18.89 -5.64 -15.04
N ARG A 308 -19.41 -5.14 -16.15
CA ARG A 308 -20.43 -5.85 -16.92
C ARG A 308 -19.95 -7.24 -17.37
N ARG A 309 -18.70 -7.36 -17.82
CA ARG A 309 -18.08 -8.64 -18.18
C ARG A 309 -17.93 -9.56 -16.97
N MET A 310 -17.42 -9.05 -15.84
CA MET A 310 -17.29 -9.85 -14.61
C MET A 310 -18.64 -10.34 -14.12
N PHE A 311 -19.66 -9.47 -14.09
CA PHE A 311 -21.01 -9.82 -13.64
C PHE A 311 -21.72 -10.81 -14.57
N ALA A 312 -21.48 -10.74 -15.88
CA ALA A 312 -22.02 -11.68 -16.86
C ALA A 312 -21.47 -13.12 -16.68
N GLN A 313 -20.32 -13.25 -16.01
CA GLN A 313 -19.68 -14.53 -15.72
C GLN A 313 -20.01 -15.08 -14.31
N LEU A 314 -20.82 -14.37 -13.52
CA LEU A 314 -21.20 -14.88 -12.20
C LEU A 314 -22.03 -16.16 -12.32
N PRO A 315 -21.82 -17.16 -11.44
CA PRO A 315 -22.57 -18.42 -11.50
C PRO A 315 -24.06 -18.18 -11.21
N PRO A 316 -24.96 -19.02 -11.76
CA PRO A 316 -26.41 -18.83 -11.64
C PRO A 316 -26.94 -18.79 -10.21
N ASP A 317 -26.30 -19.48 -9.27
CA ASP A 317 -26.62 -19.44 -7.84
C ASP A 317 -26.29 -18.10 -7.17
N LEU A 318 -25.49 -17.25 -7.83
CA LEU A 318 -25.22 -15.88 -7.42
C LEU A 318 -25.98 -14.82 -8.24
N ALA A 319 -27.04 -15.20 -8.95
CA ALA A 319 -27.84 -14.26 -9.78
C ALA A 319 -28.37 -13.06 -8.99
N ALA A 320 -28.70 -13.21 -7.70
CA ALA A 320 -29.14 -12.11 -6.84
C ALA A 320 -28.10 -10.98 -6.70
N VAL A 321 -26.80 -11.32 -6.78
CA VAL A 321 -25.69 -10.35 -6.71
C VAL A 321 -25.71 -9.43 -7.94
N THR A 322 -26.15 -9.91 -9.10
CA THR A 322 -26.18 -9.11 -10.35
C THR A 322 -27.10 -7.89 -10.28
N THR A 323 -28.10 -7.89 -9.38
CA THR A 323 -28.97 -6.74 -9.14
C THR A 323 -28.24 -5.51 -8.60
N GLN A 324 -27.01 -5.68 -8.13
CA GLN A 324 -26.19 -4.64 -7.55
C GLN A 324 -25.19 -4.01 -8.55
N LEU A 325 -25.22 -4.43 -9.83
CA LEU A 325 -24.30 -3.92 -10.87
C LEU A 325 -24.42 -2.39 -11.02
N GLY A 326 -25.65 -1.84 -11.00
CA GLY A 326 -25.85 -0.40 -11.13
C GLY A 326 -25.16 0.40 -10.01
N TRP A 327 -25.22 -0.09 -8.77
CA TRP A 327 -24.49 0.49 -7.66
C TRP A 327 -22.97 0.43 -7.89
N ALA A 328 -22.45 -0.72 -8.32
CA ALA A 328 -21.03 -0.89 -8.55
C ALA A 328 -20.50 0.03 -9.66
N VAL A 329 -21.25 0.20 -10.75
CA VAL A 329 -20.90 1.10 -11.85
C VAL A 329 -20.87 2.55 -11.37
N ALA A 330 -21.93 3.04 -10.71
CA ALA A 330 -21.99 4.39 -10.19
C ALA A 330 -20.85 4.70 -9.20
N ARG A 331 -20.60 3.76 -8.30
CA ARG A 331 -19.55 3.86 -7.28
C ARG A 331 -18.17 3.83 -7.88
N GLY A 332 -17.94 2.99 -8.90
CA GLY A 332 -16.67 2.91 -9.62
C GLY A 332 -16.29 4.21 -10.34
N HIS A 333 -17.26 4.85 -11.01
CA HIS A 333 -17.05 6.18 -11.58
C HIS A 333 -16.67 7.22 -10.52
N LEU A 334 -17.33 7.20 -9.37
CA LEU A 334 -16.99 8.09 -8.26
C LEU A 334 -15.53 7.88 -7.81
N TRP A 335 -15.11 6.63 -7.59
CA TRP A 335 -13.75 6.29 -7.21
C TRP A 335 -12.70 6.72 -8.25
N LYS A 336 -12.93 6.44 -9.52
CA LYS A 336 -12.03 6.86 -10.61
C LYS A 336 -11.88 8.37 -10.65
N GLY A 337 -12.98 9.09 -10.58
CA GLY A 337 -12.99 10.55 -10.63
C GLY A 337 -12.28 11.19 -9.44
N LEU A 338 -12.51 10.70 -8.22
CA LEU A 338 -11.85 11.21 -7.02
C LEU A 338 -10.34 10.90 -7.02
N ARG A 339 -9.93 9.68 -7.45
CA ARG A 339 -8.51 9.35 -7.63
C ARG A 339 -7.83 10.24 -8.67
N ALA A 340 -8.48 10.50 -9.80
CA ALA A 340 -7.95 11.39 -10.82
C ALA A 340 -7.77 12.82 -10.29
N ALA A 341 -8.73 13.34 -9.54
CA ALA A 341 -8.64 14.66 -8.90
C ALA A 341 -7.52 14.74 -7.85
N LEU A 342 -7.31 13.68 -7.07
CA LEU A 342 -6.22 13.60 -6.10
C LEU A 342 -4.85 13.74 -6.78
N TRP A 343 -4.66 13.09 -7.93
CA TRP A 343 -3.40 13.04 -8.70
C TRP A 343 -3.31 14.03 -9.85
N ASP A 344 -4.03 15.14 -9.77
CA ASP A 344 -4.00 16.27 -10.73
C ASP A 344 -4.42 15.94 -12.17
N ARG A 345 -5.21 14.89 -12.35
CA ARG A 345 -5.85 14.53 -13.63
C ARG A 345 -7.30 15.01 -13.65
N VAL A 346 -7.46 16.34 -13.56
CA VAL A 346 -8.76 16.96 -13.29
C VAL A 346 -9.77 16.70 -14.40
N GLU A 347 -9.34 16.78 -15.67
CA GLU A 347 -10.23 16.57 -16.83
C GLU A 347 -10.78 15.15 -16.86
N ASP A 348 -9.91 14.14 -16.69
CA ASP A 348 -10.32 12.74 -16.58
C ASP A 348 -11.30 12.54 -15.41
N GLY A 349 -10.98 13.17 -14.26
CA GLY A 349 -11.79 13.09 -13.05
C GLY A 349 -13.19 13.68 -13.22
N GLN A 350 -13.32 14.79 -13.90
CA GLN A 350 -14.61 15.46 -14.10
C GLN A 350 -15.59 14.61 -14.92
N VAL A 351 -15.13 13.91 -15.94
CA VAL A 351 -15.96 13.00 -16.74
C VAL A 351 -16.54 11.88 -15.89
N ASP A 352 -15.70 11.21 -15.11
CA ASP A 352 -16.13 10.12 -14.23
C ASP A 352 -17.05 10.64 -13.10
N ILE A 353 -16.76 11.80 -12.52
CA ILE A 353 -17.60 12.42 -11.49
C ILE A 353 -18.96 12.83 -12.04
N ALA A 354 -19.04 13.40 -13.24
CA ALA A 354 -20.31 13.75 -13.88
C ALA A 354 -21.16 12.47 -14.11
N LYS A 355 -20.53 11.40 -14.58
CA LYS A 355 -21.18 10.10 -14.77
C LYS A 355 -21.67 9.50 -13.46
N ALA A 356 -20.87 9.56 -12.41
CA ALA A 356 -21.24 9.12 -11.08
C ALA A 356 -22.48 9.87 -10.56
N ALA A 357 -22.54 11.19 -10.76
CA ALA A 357 -23.68 12.03 -10.39
C ALA A 357 -24.95 11.66 -11.19
N GLU A 358 -24.83 11.47 -12.51
CA GLU A 358 -25.92 11.03 -13.38
C GLU A 358 -26.51 9.68 -12.93
N LEU A 359 -25.66 8.76 -12.49
CA LEU A 359 -26.04 7.43 -12.03
C LEU A 359 -26.50 7.42 -10.55
N GLY A 360 -26.52 8.56 -9.89
CA GLY A 360 -26.98 8.67 -8.50
C GLY A 360 -26.02 8.05 -7.49
N ALA A 361 -24.70 8.14 -7.70
CA ALA A 361 -23.73 7.62 -6.75
C ALA A 361 -23.85 8.30 -5.38
N GLU A 362 -23.94 7.52 -4.32
CA GLU A 362 -24.06 8.00 -2.96
C GLU A 362 -22.68 8.25 -2.32
N LEU A 363 -22.59 9.31 -1.51
CA LEU A 363 -21.39 9.68 -0.74
C LEU A 363 -21.62 9.36 0.74
N GLY A 364 -21.05 8.23 1.19
CA GLY A 364 -21.03 7.87 2.61
C GLY A 364 -19.87 8.51 3.37
N HIS A 365 -19.92 8.46 4.71
CA HIS A 365 -18.85 8.97 5.59
C HIS A 365 -17.51 8.25 5.40
N GLU A 366 -17.52 7.01 4.92
CA GLU A 366 -16.31 6.24 4.60
C GLU A 366 -15.45 6.94 3.54
N PHE A 367 -16.05 7.69 2.60
CA PHE A 367 -15.27 8.49 1.65
C PHE A 367 -14.55 9.65 2.31
N ASP A 368 -15.19 10.33 3.25
CA ASP A 368 -14.56 11.45 3.93
C ASP A 368 -13.30 10.99 4.69
N GLN A 369 -13.35 9.83 5.35
CA GLN A 369 -12.23 9.23 6.06
C GLN A 369 -11.13 8.77 5.10
N PHE A 370 -11.51 8.04 4.04
CA PHE A 370 -10.56 7.54 3.04
C PHE A 370 -9.82 8.68 2.35
N LEU A 371 -10.54 9.68 1.83
CA LEU A 371 -9.93 10.83 1.16
C LEU A 371 -9.07 11.66 2.12
N THR A 372 -9.48 11.79 3.39
CA THR A 372 -8.68 12.45 4.41
C THR A 372 -7.36 11.73 4.63
N SER A 373 -7.36 10.40 4.75
CA SER A 373 -6.14 9.61 4.89
C SER A 373 -5.19 9.80 3.69
N HIS A 374 -5.73 9.77 2.47
CA HIS A 374 -4.92 10.04 1.27
C HIS A 374 -4.36 11.47 1.21
N LEU A 375 -5.13 12.46 1.67
CA LEU A 375 -4.66 13.85 1.75
C LEU A 375 -3.55 14.02 2.79
N LEU A 376 -3.62 13.33 3.92
CA LEU A 376 -2.55 13.31 4.93
C LEU A 376 -1.28 12.69 4.36
N ASN A 377 -1.39 11.53 3.72
CA ASN A 377 -0.27 10.90 3.03
C ASN A 377 0.33 11.82 1.96
N HIS A 378 -0.53 12.54 1.22
CA HIS A 378 -0.09 13.53 0.24
C HIS A 378 0.64 14.72 0.87
N ALA A 379 0.19 15.17 2.07
CA ALA A 379 0.84 16.23 2.81
C ALA A 379 2.23 15.83 3.35
N GLU A 380 2.36 14.59 3.81
CA GLU A 380 3.65 14.05 4.28
C GLU A 380 4.67 13.94 3.15
N GLU A 381 4.24 13.48 1.97
CA GLU A 381 5.14 13.20 0.85
C GLU A 381 5.46 14.45 0.02
N PHE A 382 4.45 15.31 -0.24
CA PHE A 382 4.56 16.45 -1.16
C PHE A 382 4.41 17.80 -0.47
N GLY A 383 4.18 17.82 0.84
CA GLY A 383 4.02 19.03 1.64
C GLY A 383 2.58 19.57 1.69
N ALA A 384 2.35 20.45 2.67
CA ALA A 384 1.02 20.97 3.01
C ALA A 384 0.36 21.77 1.87
N GLN A 385 1.15 22.44 1.02
CA GLN A 385 0.63 23.21 -0.11
C GLN A 385 0.03 22.28 -1.18
N ALA A 386 0.73 21.20 -1.52
CA ALA A 386 0.25 20.20 -2.47
C ALA A 386 -1.05 19.52 -1.96
N ALA A 387 -1.09 19.15 -0.69
CA ALA A 387 -2.29 18.59 -0.07
C ALA A 387 -3.47 19.57 -0.06
N SER A 388 -3.23 20.85 0.17
CA SER A 388 -4.28 21.87 0.09
C SER A 388 -4.84 22.00 -1.33
N ALA A 389 -3.99 21.97 -2.35
CA ALA A 389 -4.42 21.99 -3.74
C ALA A 389 -5.25 20.75 -4.08
N ALA A 390 -4.81 19.55 -3.66
CA ALA A 390 -5.56 18.30 -3.84
C ALA A 390 -6.92 18.34 -3.11
N LEU A 391 -6.99 18.89 -1.89
CA LEU A 391 -8.23 19.07 -1.15
C LEU A 391 -9.24 19.94 -1.91
N GLU A 392 -8.79 21.06 -2.50
CA GLU A 392 -9.68 21.92 -3.28
C GLU A 392 -10.19 21.26 -4.56
N ARG A 393 -9.34 20.50 -5.27
CA ARG A 393 -9.76 19.69 -6.42
C ARG A 393 -10.82 18.66 -6.03
N LEU A 394 -10.57 17.89 -4.98
CA LEU A 394 -11.52 16.90 -4.46
C LEU A 394 -12.84 17.54 -4.01
N ALA A 395 -12.77 18.66 -3.26
CA ALA A 395 -13.97 19.38 -2.84
C ALA A 395 -14.76 19.92 -4.03
N SER A 396 -14.09 20.30 -5.13
CA SER A 396 -14.75 20.72 -6.36
C SER A 396 -15.51 19.56 -7.02
N CYS A 397 -14.89 18.37 -7.10
CA CYS A 397 -15.54 17.16 -7.61
C CYS A 397 -16.74 16.74 -6.73
N LEU A 398 -16.57 16.75 -5.41
CA LEU A 398 -17.66 16.37 -4.48
C LEU A 398 -18.86 17.29 -4.55
N ARG A 399 -18.69 18.58 -4.91
CA ARG A 399 -19.81 19.50 -5.13
C ARG A 399 -20.75 19.05 -6.26
N LEU A 400 -20.21 18.35 -7.26
CA LEU A 400 -21.02 17.85 -8.40
C LEU A 400 -21.90 16.66 -8.01
N VAL A 401 -21.49 15.83 -7.06
CA VAL A 401 -22.23 14.63 -6.63
C VAL A 401 -23.10 14.90 -5.40
N GLY A 402 -22.53 15.47 -4.34
CA GLY A 402 -23.18 15.63 -3.03
C GLY A 402 -23.36 17.09 -2.59
N GLY A 403 -23.18 18.03 -3.52
CA GLY A 403 -23.38 19.44 -3.25
C GLY A 403 -22.35 20.05 -2.29
N ARG A 404 -22.68 21.25 -1.76
CA ARG A 404 -21.79 21.99 -0.83
C ARG A 404 -21.54 21.21 0.47
N SER A 405 -22.53 20.41 0.92
CA SER A 405 -22.42 19.64 2.15
C SER A 405 -21.32 18.58 2.08
N ALA A 406 -21.22 17.82 0.98
CA ALA A 406 -20.19 16.81 0.81
C ALA A 406 -18.77 17.42 0.79
N ALA A 407 -18.60 18.50 0.05
CA ALA A 407 -17.33 19.24 0.03
C ALA A 407 -16.95 19.81 1.41
N GLY A 408 -17.96 20.30 2.16
CA GLY A 408 -17.79 20.81 3.52
C GLY A 408 -17.35 19.69 4.48
N ARG A 409 -18.00 18.53 4.44
CA ARG A 409 -17.64 17.37 5.28
C ARG A 409 -16.20 16.94 5.06
N LEU A 410 -15.74 16.78 3.80
CA LEU A 410 -14.36 16.42 3.52
C LEU A 410 -13.38 17.45 4.09
N LYS A 411 -13.62 18.76 3.84
CA LYS A 411 -12.77 19.83 4.37
C LYS A 411 -12.75 19.83 5.89
N GLY A 412 -13.92 19.67 6.52
CA GLY A 412 -14.06 19.56 7.97
C GLY A 412 -13.29 18.37 8.54
N CYS A 413 -13.47 17.19 7.96
CA CYS A 413 -12.80 15.97 8.35
C CYS A 413 -11.26 16.11 8.27
N TYR A 414 -10.74 16.61 7.15
CA TYR A 414 -9.30 16.86 6.98
C TYR A 414 -8.75 17.83 8.03
N GLN A 415 -9.44 18.95 8.29
CA GLN A 415 -8.98 19.94 9.28
C GLN A 415 -9.01 19.39 10.72
N VAL A 416 -10.05 18.61 11.07
CA VAL A 416 -10.15 17.98 12.40
C VAL A 416 -9.05 16.95 12.59
N THR A 417 -8.80 16.12 11.60
CA THR A 417 -7.74 15.09 11.70
C THR A 417 -6.37 15.75 11.85
N ARG A 418 -6.08 16.78 11.06
CA ARG A 418 -4.86 17.62 11.23
C ARG A 418 -4.77 18.23 12.61
N ALA A 419 -5.88 18.70 13.17
CA ALA A 419 -5.89 19.27 14.52
C ALA A 419 -5.54 18.22 15.59
N PHE A 420 -5.99 16.96 15.43
CA PHE A 420 -5.61 15.87 16.32
C PHE A 420 -4.13 15.50 16.21
N GLU A 421 -3.54 15.51 15.01
CA GLU A 421 -2.10 15.28 14.80
C GLU A 421 -1.26 16.38 15.49
N GLU A 422 -1.59 17.64 15.24
CA GLU A 422 -0.89 18.79 15.88
C GLU A 422 -1.06 18.76 17.41
N TYR A 423 -2.21 18.31 17.92
CA TYR A 423 -2.42 18.19 19.36
C TYR A 423 -1.59 17.09 20.01
N ARG A 424 -1.39 15.94 19.31
CA ARG A 424 -0.69 14.75 19.85
C ARG A 424 0.81 14.85 19.80
N GLY A 425 1.38 15.35 18.73
CA GLY A 425 2.83 15.32 18.50
C GLY A 425 3.40 16.51 17.77
N GLY A 426 2.54 17.43 17.28
CA GLY A 426 2.93 18.61 16.53
C GLY A 426 2.91 19.89 17.38
N ASP A 427 2.41 20.98 16.79
CA ASP A 427 2.32 22.32 17.39
C ASP A 427 0.89 22.60 17.90
N PRO A 428 0.62 22.53 19.21
CA PRO A 428 -0.70 22.82 19.78
C PRO A 428 -1.22 24.23 19.45
N ALA A 429 -0.34 25.19 19.11
CA ALA A 429 -0.74 26.54 18.74
C ALA A 429 -1.53 26.61 17.42
N ARG A 430 -1.37 25.61 16.56
CA ARG A 430 -2.12 25.49 15.29
C ARG A 430 -3.52 24.94 15.46
N VAL A 431 -3.82 24.23 16.56
CA VAL A 431 -5.09 23.53 16.80
C VAL A 431 -6.30 24.47 16.74
N PRO A 432 -6.33 25.64 17.39
CA PRO A 432 -7.49 26.53 17.33
C PRO A 432 -7.85 26.98 15.92
N GLY A 433 -6.85 27.31 15.11
CA GLY A 433 -7.05 27.69 13.71
C GLY A 433 -7.59 26.54 12.83
N LEU A 434 -7.11 25.30 13.06
CA LEU A 434 -7.62 24.12 12.37
C LEU A 434 -9.06 23.81 12.75
N VAL A 435 -9.38 23.84 14.04
CA VAL A 435 -10.76 23.61 14.53
C VAL A 435 -11.71 24.69 14.01
N ALA A 436 -11.32 25.96 14.02
CA ALA A 436 -12.15 27.04 13.48
C ALA A 436 -12.49 26.82 11.99
N ARG A 437 -11.51 26.42 11.19
CA ARG A 437 -11.74 26.05 9.77
C ARG A 437 -12.62 24.81 9.62
N ALA A 438 -12.47 23.82 10.49
CA ALA A 438 -13.32 22.64 10.46
C ALA A 438 -14.78 23.01 10.73
N LEU A 439 -15.06 23.81 11.75
CA LEU A 439 -16.42 24.30 12.11
C LEU A 439 -17.03 25.17 11.00
N ALA A 440 -16.24 25.97 10.32
CA ALA A 440 -16.69 26.77 9.19
C ALA A 440 -17.09 25.93 7.98
N ASN A 441 -16.44 24.78 7.77
CA ASN A 441 -16.73 23.86 6.67
C ASN A 441 -17.84 22.86 7.01
N ASP A 442 -17.86 22.35 8.24
CA ASP A 442 -18.86 21.41 8.73
C ASP A 442 -19.25 21.72 10.18
N PRO A 443 -20.41 22.44 10.38
CA PRO A 443 -20.89 22.79 11.71
C PRO A 443 -21.22 21.59 12.62
N ALA A 444 -21.35 20.37 12.08
CA ALA A 444 -21.63 19.18 12.90
C ALA A 444 -20.54 18.93 13.95
N TYR A 445 -19.31 19.39 13.72
CA TYR A 445 -18.24 19.31 14.71
C TYR A 445 -18.46 20.18 15.96
N MET A 446 -19.40 21.13 15.96
CA MET A 446 -19.78 21.90 17.17
C MET A 446 -20.33 21.01 18.30
N THR A 447 -20.89 19.87 17.97
CA THR A 447 -21.42 18.90 18.96
C THR A 447 -20.44 17.79 19.31
N ASN A 448 -19.29 17.73 18.65
CA ASN A 448 -18.30 16.70 18.87
C ASN A 448 -17.45 17.00 20.13
N ARG A 449 -17.75 16.27 21.21
CA ARG A 449 -17.09 16.44 22.52
C ARG A 449 -15.56 16.27 22.45
N GLY A 450 -15.06 15.39 21.59
CA GLY A 450 -13.61 15.16 21.41
C GLY A 450 -12.91 16.38 20.81
N VAL A 451 -13.50 16.96 19.77
CA VAL A 451 -12.98 18.18 19.11
C VAL A 451 -13.01 19.37 20.07
N LEU A 452 -14.09 19.56 20.82
CA LEU A 452 -14.19 20.65 21.80
C LEU A 452 -13.21 20.48 22.96
N ALA A 453 -13.05 19.26 23.48
CA ALA A 453 -12.09 18.98 24.54
C ALA A 453 -10.64 19.22 24.07
N MET A 454 -10.30 18.80 22.86
CA MET A 454 -8.99 19.07 22.25
C MET A 454 -8.73 20.58 22.11
N LEU A 455 -9.71 21.33 21.60
CA LEU A 455 -9.62 22.78 21.45
C LEU A 455 -9.34 23.47 22.79
N LEU A 456 -10.15 23.16 23.81
CA LEU A 456 -10.02 23.77 25.15
C LEU A 456 -8.64 23.45 25.77
N ARG A 457 -8.19 22.20 25.66
CA ARG A 457 -6.88 21.79 26.19
C ARG A 457 -5.71 22.42 25.44
N SER A 458 -5.83 22.62 24.12
CA SER A 458 -4.79 23.28 23.33
C SER A 458 -4.66 24.76 23.71
N ILE A 459 -5.79 25.47 23.88
CA ILE A 459 -5.80 26.86 24.35
C ILE A 459 -5.13 26.99 25.73
N ALA A 460 -5.40 26.05 26.63
CA ALA A 460 -4.79 26.02 27.96
C ALA A 460 -3.26 25.80 27.92
N ARG A 461 -2.77 25.05 26.92
CA ARG A 461 -1.32 24.84 26.69
C ARG A 461 -0.60 26.05 26.07
N ILE A 462 -1.33 26.87 25.32
CA ILE A 462 -0.78 28.08 24.65
C ILE A 462 -0.65 29.25 25.62
N GLN A 463 -1.45 29.31 26.72
CA GLN A 463 -1.31 30.38 27.72
C GLN A 463 0.04 30.26 28.38
N PRO A 464 0.92 31.33 28.32
CA PRO A 464 2.17 31.31 29.04
C PRO A 464 1.85 31.16 30.53
N ASN A 465 2.67 30.37 31.25
CA ASN A 465 2.64 30.23 32.69
C ASN A 465 2.45 31.64 33.32
N ARG A 466 1.28 31.92 33.83
CA ARG A 466 1.12 33.09 34.72
C ARG A 466 2.07 32.84 35.87
N GLN A 467 3.14 33.60 35.93
CA GLN A 467 3.98 33.64 37.12
C GLN A 467 3.07 33.81 38.32
N PRO A 468 3.23 33.05 39.40
CA PRO A 468 2.51 33.33 40.62
C PRO A 468 2.82 34.76 41.06
N PRO A 469 1.84 35.47 41.60
CA PRO A 469 2.08 36.86 42.07
C PRO A 469 3.27 36.86 43.04
N PRO A 470 4.15 37.88 43.00
CA PRO A 470 5.28 37.93 43.90
C PRO A 470 4.76 37.81 45.34
N SER A 471 5.30 36.89 46.10
CA SER A 471 5.03 36.74 47.54
C SER A 471 5.25 38.08 48.22
N ALA A 472 4.21 38.57 48.88
CA ALA A 472 4.29 39.82 49.66
C ALA A 472 5.50 39.73 50.63
N GLY A 473 6.41 40.68 50.46
CA GLY A 473 7.65 40.74 51.20
C GLY A 473 7.34 40.78 52.71
N SER A 474 8.04 39.93 53.46
CA SER A 474 8.12 40.01 54.90
C SER A 474 8.68 41.39 55.30
N VAL A 475 7.87 42.15 56.02
CA VAL A 475 8.30 43.38 56.72
C VAL A 475 9.34 42.98 57.77
N PRO A 476 10.52 43.55 57.82
CA PRO A 476 11.45 43.30 58.92
C PRO A 476 10.92 44.01 60.16
N ALA A 477 10.77 43.24 61.25
CA ALA A 477 10.57 43.77 62.58
C ALA A 477 11.86 44.43 63.06
N GLY A 478 11.77 45.73 63.37
CA GLY A 478 12.78 46.51 64.06
C GLY A 478 12.78 46.21 65.57
#